data_400309d80521bdea19c761cf68d9f34b
#
_entry.id   400309d80521bdea19c761cf68d9f34b
#
_cell.length_a   1.000
_cell.length_b   1.000
_cell.length_c   1.000
_cell.angle_alpha   90.00
_cell.angle_beta   90.00
_cell.angle_gamma   90.00
#
_symmetry.space_group_name_H-M   'P 1'
#
loop_
_entity.id
_entity.type
_entity.pdbx_description
1 polymer ?
#
loop_
_entity_poly.entity_id
_entity_poly.type
_entity_poly.pdbx_seq_one_letter_code
_entity_poly.pdbx_strand_id
1 'polypeptide(L)'
;MTKKDRIKNYQKVIRKCDIPTSKLDRLGFFTAPASRRRHGAYEGGLFDHSFAVMNVLVDFTEKLGLTWERPESPYIVGLFHDICKVDMYLKNEEEVGYRFNDGLIMPGHGELSVMMLQRLTYLTDEEIACIRWHMGAYETDTTLWDYYGRAVTKYPNVLFTHTADMYAAKVVGV
;
A
#
# COMPACT_ATOMS: atom_id res chain seq x y z
N MET A 1 5.06 8.30 14.65
CA MET A 1 6.35 7.57 14.94
C MET A 1 7.53 8.33 14.35
N THR A 2 8.76 8.17 14.89
CA THR A 2 9.99 8.67 14.22
C THR A 2 10.39 7.75 13.05
N LYS A 3 11.22 8.25 12.11
CA LYS A 3 11.79 7.40 11.03
C LYS A 3 12.48 6.14 11.58
N LYS A 4 13.21 6.29 12.71
CA LYS A 4 13.91 5.17 13.37
C LYS A 4 12.92 4.10 13.88
N ASP A 5 11.79 4.53 14.43
CA ASP A 5 10.76 3.59 14.91
C ASP A 5 10.10 2.85 13.76
N ARG A 6 9.83 3.52 12.63
CA ARG A 6 9.30 2.91 11.40
C ARG A 6 10.22 1.83 10.87
N ILE A 7 11.51 2.14 10.75
CA ILE A 7 12.54 1.18 10.34
C ILE A 7 12.58 -0.02 11.30
N LYS A 8 12.56 0.22 12.61
CA LYS A 8 12.53 -0.86 13.61
C LYS A 8 11.28 -1.73 13.49
N ASN A 9 10.12 -1.14 13.23
CA ASN A 9 8.88 -1.91 13.03
C ASN A 9 8.94 -2.73 11.73
N TYR A 10 9.44 -2.18 10.62
CA TYR A 10 9.66 -2.94 9.40
C TYR A 10 10.61 -4.13 9.61
N GLN A 11 11.69 -3.94 10.35
CA GLN A 11 12.66 -5.01 10.64
C GLN A 11 12.05 -6.22 11.37
N LYS A 12 10.95 -6.06 12.09
CA LYS A 12 10.24 -7.20 12.71
C LYS A 12 9.56 -8.10 11.68
N VAL A 13 9.19 -7.56 10.52
CA VAL A 13 8.47 -8.26 9.44
C VAL A 13 9.28 -8.44 8.16
N ILE A 14 10.52 -7.95 8.11
CA ILE A 14 11.37 -7.95 6.90
C ILE A 14 11.50 -9.34 6.26
N ARG A 15 11.56 -10.40 7.07
CA ARG A 15 11.66 -11.80 6.59
C ARG A 15 10.42 -12.25 5.84
N LYS A 16 9.29 -11.56 6.02
CA LYS A 16 8.02 -11.83 5.31
C LYS A 16 7.95 -11.09 3.97
N CYS A 17 8.72 -10.04 3.80
CA CYS A 17 8.65 -9.17 2.61
C CYS A 17 9.84 -9.37 1.65
N ASP A 18 10.96 -9.86 2.16
CA ASP A 18 12.24 -10.08 1.43
C ASP A 18 12.74 -8.84 0.65
N ILE A 19 12.47 -7.65 1.18
CA ILE A 19 12.95 -6.39 0.62
C ILE A 19 13.90 -5.74 1.63
N PRO A 20 15.18 -5.49 1.27
CA PRO A 20 16.12 -4.88 2.19
C PRO A 20 15.67 -3.48 2.64
N THR A 21 15.77 -3.21 3.95
CA THR A 21 15.44 -1.90 4.56
C THR A 21 16.12 -0.75 3.83
N SER A 22 17.39 -0.93 3.41
CA SER A 22 18.15 0.09 2.69
C SER A 22 17.57 0.45 1.32
N LYS A 23 16.90 -0.48 0.64
CA LYS A 23 16.20 -0.17 -0.62
C LYS A 23 14.97 0.70 -0.35
N LEU A 24 14.16 0.35 0.65
CA LEU A 24 12.98 1.12 1.03
C LEU A 24 13.33 2.51 1.58
N ASP A 25 14.42 2.61 2.33
CA ASP A 25 14.90 3.90 2.84
C ASP A 25 15.35 4.83 1.71
N ARG A 26 16.07 4.32 0.72
CA ARG A 26 16.46 5.10 -0.48
C ARG A 26 15.27 5.54 -1.32
N LEU A 27 14.19 4.76 -1.36
CA LEU A 27 12.93 5.14 -2.02
C LEU A 27 12.15 6.19 -1.23
N GLY A 28 12.49 6.47 0.02
CA GLY A 28 11.73 7.39 0.85
C GLY A 28 10.50 6.78 1.54
N PHE A 29 10.33 5.46 1.53
CA PHE A 29 9.14 4.78 2.07
C PHE A 29 8.86 5.10 3.54
N PHE A 30 9.91 5.35 4.34
CA PHE A 30 9.77 5.69 5.75
C PHE A 30 9.54 7.18 6.04
N THR A 31 9.53 8.03 5.00
CA THR A 31 9.40 9.50 5.13
C THR A 31 8.31 10.08 4.24
N ALA A 32 7.88 9.38 3.20
CA ALA A 32 6.82 9.84 2.30
C ALA A 32 5.47 9.98 3.03
N PRO A 33 4.61 10.95 2.64
CA PRO A 33 3.25 11.07 3.15
C PRO A 33 2.31 10.06 2.46
N ALA A 34 1.21 9.68 3.13
CA ALA A 34 0.16 8.85 2.53
C ALA A 34 -0.80 9.67 1.66
N SER A 35 -0.92 10.97 1.90
CA SER A 35 -1.80 11.87 1.16
C SER A 35 -1.31 13.32 1.22
N ARG A 36 -1.94 14.20 0.44
CA ARG A 36 -1.65 15.64 0.51
C ARG A 36 -2.32 16.33 1.71
N ARG A 37 -3.57 15.97 2.05
CA ARG A 37 -4.42 16.71 3.00
C ARG A 37 -5.32 15.82 3.85
N ARG A 38 -5.28 14.50 3.66
CA ARG A 38 -6.15 13.54 4.37
C ARG A 38 -5.33 12.77 5.41
N HIS A 39 -5.75 11.53 5.72
CA HIS A 39 -4.99 10.64 6.60
C HIS A 39 -3.54 10.52 6.13
N GLY A 40 -2.60 10.46 7.08
CA GLY A 40 -1.19 10.32 6.76
C GLY A 40 -0.54 11.48 6.00
N ALA A 41 -1.12 12.70 5.99
CA ALA A 41 -0.56 13.89 5.36
C ALA A 41 0.59 14.51 6.18
N TYR A 42 1.55 13.68 6.57
CA TYR A 42 2.73 14.07 7.35
C TYR A 42 3.92 13.19 6.99
N GLU A 43 5.11 13.59 7.41
CA GLU A 43 6.34 12.85 7.13
C GLU A 43 6.30 11.43 7.69
N GLY A 44 6.36 10.44 6.79
CA GLY A 44 6.28 9.01 7.07
C GLY A 44 4.86 8.48 7.26
N GLY A 45 3.84 9.28 6.94
CA GLY A 45 2.45 8.85 6.96
C GLY A 45 2.18 7.65 6.06
N LEU A 46 2.92 7.52 4.94
CA LEU A 46 2.83 6.34 4.07
C LEU A 46 3.16 5.05 4.81
N PHE A 47 4.28 5.02 5.54
CA PHE A 47 4.64 3.82 6.31
C PHE A 47 3.64 3.56 7.43
N ASP A 48 3.23 4.60 8.17
CA ASP A 48 2.30 4.46 9.31
C ASP A 48 0.96 3.87 8.84
N HIS A 49 0.43 4.36 7.72
CA HIS A 49 -0.77 3.83 7.07
C HIS A 49 -0.57 2.38 6.59
N SER A 50 0.46 2.14 5.78
CA SER A 50 0.73 0.81 5.22
C SER A 50 0.95 -0.24 6.31
N PHE A 51 1.60 0.12 7.40
CA PHE A 51 1.82 -0.79 8.53
C PHE A 51 0.50 -1.10 9.26
N ALA A 52 -0.41 -0.13 9.37
CA ALA A 52 -1.74 -0.37 9.90
C ALA A 52 -2.57 -1.28 8.99
N VAL A 53 -2.55 -1.05 7.66
CA VAL A 53 -3.23 -1.91 6.68
C VAL A 53 -2.71 -3.35 6.76
N MET A 54 -1.38 -3.53 6.83
CA MET A 54 -0.77 -4.85 6.99
C MET A 54 -1.28 -5.56 8.26
N ASN A 55 -1.28 -4.88 9.41
CA ASN A 55 -1.75 -5.47 10.65
C ASN A 55 -3.22 -5.89 10.57
N VAL A 56 -4.08 -5.04 9.98
CA VAL A 56 -5.51 -5.35 9.77
C VAL A 56 -5.67 -6.55 8.84
N LEU A 57 -4.90 -6.61 7.75
CA LEU A 57 -4.99 -7.72 6.79
C LEU A 57 -4.48 -9.04 7.37
N VAL A 58 -3.44 -9.01 8.20
CA VAL A 58 -2.98 -10.17 8.98
C VAL A 58 -4.06 -10.62 9.96
N ASP A 59 -4.65 -9.69 10.71
CA ASP A 59 -5.77 -9.95 11.62
C ASP A 59 -6.97 -10.58 10.91
N PHE A 60 -7.36 -10.08 9.73
CA PHE A 60 -8.41 -10.68 8.91
C PHE A 60 -8.03 -12.09 8.47
N THR A 61 -6.77 -12.28 8.05
CA THR A 61 -6.26 -13.59 7.64
C THR A 61 -6.41 -14.61 8.77
N GLU A 62 -6.01 -14.28 9.98
CA GLU A 62 -6.08 -15.16 11.14
C GLU A 62 -7.52 -15.40 11.62
N LYS A 63 -8.30 -14.32 11.78
CA LYS A 63 -9.65 -14.40 12.38
C LYS A 63 -10.71 -14.98 11.44
N LEU A 64 -10.57 -14.78 10.14
CA LEU A 64 -11.52 -15.25 9.13
C LEU A 64 -11.02 -16.50 8.39
N GLY A 65 -9.80 -16.95 8.66
CA GLY A 65 -9.22 -18.12 8.01
C GLY A 65 -8.95 -17.89 6.52
N LEU A 66 -8.50 -16.68 6.12
CA LEU A 66 -8.23 -16.38 4.72
C LEU A 66 -7.04 -17.21 4.23
N THR A 67 -7.18 -17.75 3.03
CA THR A 67 -6.10 -18.49 2.35
C THR A 67 -5.47 -17.61 1.26
N TRP A 68 -4.15 -17.65 1.15
CA TRP A 68 -3.33 -16.90 0.20
C TRP A 68 -2.47 -17.84 -0.63
N GLU A 69 -2.06 -17.42 -1.83
CA GLU A 69 -1.11 -18.20 -2.65
C GLU A 69 0.22 -18.46 -1.91
N ARG A 70 0.61 -17.55 -1.00
CA ARG A 70 1.71 -17.79 -0.04
C ARG A 70 1.44 -17.09 1.31
N PRO A 71 1.99 -17.63 2.42
CA PRO A 71 1.75 -17.10 3.77
C PRO A 71 2.23 -15.65 3.98
N GLU A 72 3.16 -15.18 3.16
CA GLU A 72 3.73 -13.84 3.20
C GLU A 72 2.84 -12.77 2.57
N SER A 73 1.88 -13.15 1.72
CA SER A 73 1.07 -12.23 0.93
C SER A 73 0.37 -11.13 1.74
N PRO A 74 -0.27 -11.38 2.91
CA PRO A 74 -0.91 -10.30 3.67
C PRO A 74 0.08 -9.25 4.16
N TYR A 75 1.34 -9.62 4.42
CA TYR A 75 2.40 -8.67 4.79
C TYR A 75 2.84 -7.83 3.59
N ILE A 76 3.04 -8.45 2.43
CA ILE A 76 3.51 -7.80 1.20
C ILE A 76 2.43 -6.86 0.69
N VAL A 77 1.20 -7.37 0.54
CA VAL A 77 0.06 -6.59 0.05
C VAL A 77 -0.21 -5.41 0.98
N GLY A 78 -0.36 -5.65 2.28
CA GLY A 78 -0.69 -4.60 3.24
C GLY A 78 0.38 -3.51 3.33
N LEU A 79 1.67 -3.87 3.36
CA LEU A 79 2.77 -2.90 3.44
C LEU A 79 2.98 -2.10 2.15
N PHE A 80 2.69 -2.68 0.99
CA PHE A 80 3.17 -2.08 -0.25
C PHE A 80 2.08 -1.76 -1.27
N HIS A 81 0.77 -1.91 -0.92
CA HIS A 81 -0.33 -1.56 -1.83
C HIS A 81 -0.23 -0.14 -2.38
N ASP A 82 0.30 0.76 -1.59
CA ASP A 82 0.42 2.19 -1.84
C ASP A 82 1.86 2.68 -2.07
N ILE A 83 2.81 1.79 -2.36
CA ILE A 83 4.24 2.15 -2.47
C ILE A 83 4.52 3.24 -3.51
N CYS A 84 3.67 3.40 -4.52
CA CYS A 84 3.76 4.46 -5.53
C CYS A 84 3.73 5.88 -4.93
N LYS A 85 3.18 6.04 -3.72
CA LYS A 85 3.09 7.34 -3.04
C LYS A 85 4.45 7.94 -2.66
N VAL A 86 5.53 7.16 -2.69
CA VAL A 86 6.90 7.69 -2.50
C VAL A 86 7.27 8.73 -3.55
N ASP A 87 6.73 8.61 -4.78
CA ASP A 87 6.98 9.52 -5.89
C ASP A 87 5.76 10.43 -6.18
N MET A 88 4.60 10.11 -5.62
CA MET A 88 3.35 10.77 -5.95
C MET A 88 3.21 12.15 -5.30
N TYR A 89 3.81 12.34 -4.15
CA TYR A 89 3.68 13.58 -3.39
C TYR A 89 5.05 14.17 -3.08
N LEU A 90 5.23 15.43 -3.46
CA LEU A 90 6.42 16.23 -3.18
C LEU A 90 6.13 17.20 -2.04
N LYS A 91 7.15 17.54 -1.26
CA LYS A 91 7.04 18.60 -0.26
C LYS A 91 6.70 19.91 -0.98
N ASN A 92 5.73 20.66 -0.48
CA ASN A 92 5.44 21.97 -1.03
C ASN A 92 6.51 22.96 -0.51
N GLU A 93 7.11 23.71 -1.42
CA GLU A 93 8.16 24.70 -1.09
C GLU A 93 7.56 26.06 -0.67
N GLU A 94 6.31 26.33 -1.11
CA GLU A 94 5.63 27.62 -0.88
C GLU A 94 4.69 27.58 0.32
N GLU A 95 4.14 26.42 0.66
CA GLU A 95 3.17 26.23 1.72
C GLU A 95 3.50 25.02 2.60
N VAL A 96 2.99 25.00 3.82
CA VAL A 96 3.09 23.82 4.68
C VAL A 96 2.28 22.66 4.09
N GLY A 97 2.93 21.52 3.82
CA GLY A 97 2.27 20.32 3.33
C GLY A 97 2.90 19.73 2.08
N TYR A 98 2.07 19.07 1.27
CA TYR A 98 2.50 18.33 0.09
C TYR A 98 1.68 18.72 -1.14
N ARG A 99 2.34 18.74 -2.30
CA ARG A 99 1.72 18.88 -3.62
C ARG A 99 1.79 17.58 -4.41
N PHE A 100 0.95 17.45 -5.42
CA PHE A 100 1.07 16.36 -6.38
C PHE A 100 2.33 16.50 -7.22
N ASN A 101 2.92 15.39 -7.60
CA ASN A 101 4.06 15.38 -8.52
C ASN A 101 3.57 15.40 -9.96
N ASP A 102 3.56 16.56 -10.58
CA ASP A 102 3.11 16.74 -11.96
C ASP A 102 4.08 16.13 -13.01
N GLY A 103 5.25 15.67 -12.57
CA GLY A 103 6.21 14.95 -13.41
C GLY A 103 5.93 13.46 -13.58
N LEU A 104 4.86 12.92 -12.97
CA LEU A 104 4.48 11.53 -13.17
C LEU A 104 3.99 11.31 -14.61
N ILE A 105 4.55 10.29 -15.26
CA ILE A 105 4.26 9.97 -16.67
C ILE A 105 3.22 8.84 -16.83
N MET A 106 2.82 8.20 -15.75
CA MET A 106 1.85 7.10 -15.78
C MET A 106 0.73 7.34 -14.77
N PRO A 107 -0.52 7.18 -15.19
CA PRO A 107 -1.66 7.19 -14.28
C PRO A 107 -1.78 5.84 -13.56
N GLY A 108 -2.68 5.81 -12.60
CA GLY A 108 -3.06 4.56 -11.93
C GLY A 108 -2.26 4.29 -10.68
N HIS A 109 -2.97 4.31 -9.60
CA HIS A 109 -2.43 4.17 -8.25
C HIS A 109 -1.99 2.73 -7.96
N GLY A 110 -2.88 1.77 -8.25
CA GLY A 110 -2.58 0.36 -8.07
C GLY A 110 -1.55 -0.15 -9.06
N GLU A 111 -1.65 0.24 -10.34
CA GLU A 111 -0.71 -0.15 -11.40
C GLU A 111 0.71 0.31 -11.08
N LEU A 112 0.86 1.57 -10.68
CA LEU A 112 2.18 2.12 -10.32
C LEU A 112 2.78 1.39 -9.12
N SER A 113 1.95 1.04 -8.12
CA SER A 113 2.42 0.27 -6.97
C SER A 113 2.89 -1.12 -7.37
N VAL A 114 2.14 -1.84 -8.22
CA VAL A 114 2.56 -3.14 -8.78
C VAL A 114 3.88 -3.02 -9.54
N MET A 115 3.96 -2.08 -10.50
CA MET A 115 5.16 -1.88 -11.32
C MET A 115 6.40 -1.53 -10.49
N MET A 116 6.23 -0.71 -9.47
CA MET A 116 7.31 -0.32 -8.57
C MET A 116 7.76 -1.50 -7.71
N LEU A 117 6.82 -2.26 -7.15
CA LEU A 117 7.11 -3.37 -6.27
C LEU A 117 7.74 -4.56 -7.02
N GLN A 118 7.35 -4.83 -8.26
CA GLN A 118 7.97 -5.87 -9.12
C GLN A 118 9.45 -5.62 -9.43
N ARG A 119 9.95 -4.38 -9.28
CA ARG A 119 11.39 -4.07 -9.37
C ARG A 119 12.16 -4.39 -8.09
N LEU A 120 11.45 -4.68 -7.00
CA LEU A 120 12.03 -4.90 -5.68
C LEU A 120 11.95 -6.37 -5.26
N THR A 121 10.86 -7.05 -5.61
CA THR A 121 10.58 -8.44 -5.27
C THR A 121 9.66 -9.10 -6.30
N TYR A 122 9.59 -10.43 -6.26
CA TYR A 122 8.60 -11.19 -7.03
C TYR A 122 7.21 -11.04 -6.38
N LEU A 123 6.19 -10.90 -7.22
CA LEU A 123 4.78 -10.90 -6.80
C LEU A 123 4.04 -12.09 -7.43
N THR A 124 3.16 -12.72 -6.66
CA THR A 124 2.20 -13.70 -7.17
C THR A 124 1.07 -12.99 -7.92
N ASP A 125 0.30 -13.73 -8.72
CA ASP A 125 -0.85 -13.16 -9.44
C ASP A 125 -1.91 -12.61 -8.47
N GLU A 126 -2.12 -13.26 -7.33
CA GLU A 126 -3.03 -12.79 -6.28
C GLU A 126 -2.55 -11.47 -5.67
N GLU A 127 -1.27 -11.35 -5.36
CA GLU A 127 -0.69 -10.11 -4.81
C GLU A 127 -0.81 -8.95 -5.80
N ILE A 128 -0.54 -9.21 -7.09
CA ILE A 128 -0.75 -8.24 -8.16
C ILE A 128 -2.22 -7.79 -8.20
N ALA A 129 -3.17 -8.73 -8.16
CA ALA A 129 -4.58 -8.41 -8.17
C ALA A 129 -5.00 -7.60 -6.93
N CYS A 130 -4.57 -8.01 -5.73
CA CYS A 130 -4.86 -7.31 -4.49
C CYS A 130 -4.32 -5.88 -4.50
N ILE A 131 -3.07 -5.68 -4.91
CA ILE A 131 -2.44 -4.36 -4.98
C ILE A 131 -3.09 -3.52 -6.08
N ARG A 132 -3.31 -4.08 -7.28
CA ARG A 132 -3.94 -3.35 -8.40
C ARG A 132 -5.33 -2.82 -8.03
N TRP A 133 -6.13 -3.64 -7.36
CA TRP A 133 -7.53 -3.36 -7.12
C TRP A 133 -7.86 -2.90 -5.70
N HIS A 134 -6.85 -2.52 -4.88
CA HIS A 134 -7.08 -2.11 -3.49
C HIS A 134 -8.01 -0.89 -3.36
N MET A 135 -8.06 -0.02 -4.38
CA MET A 135 -9.00 1.11 -4.40
C MET A 135 -10.47 0.67 -4.45
N GLY A 136 -10.77 -0.54 -4.94
CA GLY A 136 -12.10 -1.14 -4.89
C GLY A 136 -13.19 -0.22 -5.46
N ALA A 137 -14.17 0.12 -4.64
CA ALA A 137 -15.29 0.99 -5.01
C ALA A 137 -14.91 2.45 -5.33
N TYR A 138 -13.67 2.87 -5.09
CA TYR A 138 -13.15 4.17 -5.51
C TYR A 138 -12.51 4.17 -6.90
N GLU A 139 -12.55 3.03 -7.61
CA GLU A 139 -12.23 3.03 -9.04
C GLU A 139 -13.24 3.89 -9.81
N THR A 140 -12.74 4.95 -10.42
CA THR A 140 -13.59 5.93 -11.10
C THR A 140 -13.87 5.60 -12.56
N ASP A 141 -13.04 4.74 -13.16
CA ASP A 141 -13.26 4.26 -14.52
C ASP A 141 -14.22 3.07 -14.49
N THR A 142 -15.48 3.32 -14.85
CA THR A 142 -16.53 2.31 -14.88
C THR A 142 -16.26 1.20 -15.90
N THR A 143 -15.42 1.43 -16.92
CA THR A 143 -15.05 0.41 -17.90
C THR A 143 -14.18 -0.69 -17.30
N LEU A 144 -13.55 -0.41 -16.14
CA LEU A 144 -12.70 -1.35 -15.41
C LEU A 144 -13.45 -2.19 -14.38
N TRP A 145 -14.75 -1.89 -14.11
CA TRP A 145 -15.51 -2.59 -13.07
C TRP A 145 -15.70 -4.08 -13.35
N ASP A 146 -15.81 -4.49 -14.61
CA ASP A 146 -15.89 -5.91 -14.98
C ASP A 146 -14.57 -6.64 -14.65
N TYR A 147 -13.44 -5.98 -14.82
CA TYR A 147 -12.14 -6.54 -14.46
C TYR A 147 -11.98 -6.66 -12.94
N TYR A 148 -12.42 -5.63 -12.20
CA TYR A 148 -12.46 -5.67 -10.74
C TYR A 148 -13.34 -6.83 -10.24
N GLY A 149 -14.56 -6.98 -10.78
CA GLY A 149 -15.46 -8.08 -10.42
C GLY A 149 -14.85 -9.46 -10.68
N ARG A 150 -14.15 -9.63 -11.81
CA ARG A 150 -13.43 -10.86 -12.11
C ARG A 150 -12.24 -11.09 -11.18
N ALA A 151 -11.52 -10.03 -10.80
CA ALA A 151 -10.41 -10.12 -9.85
C ALA A 151 -10.91 -10.57 -8.47
N VAL A 152 -12.00 -9.99 -7.95
CA VAL A 152 -12.63 -10.38 -6.68
C VAL A 152 -13.13 -11.84 -6.72
N THR A 153 -13.71 -12.25 -7.86
CA THR A 153 -14.18 -13.64 -8.03
C THR A 153 -13.04 -14.64 -8.00
N LYS A 154 -11.93 -14.32 -8.67
CA LYS A 154 -10.75 -15.20 -8.73
C LYS A 154 -9.94 -15.17 -7.43
N TYR A 155 -9.77 -14.00 -6.84
CA TYR A 155 -8.97 -13.74 -5.65
C TYR A 155 -9.78 -12.94 -4.62
N PRO A 156 -10.58 -13.59 -3.77
CA PRO A 156 -11.43 -12.89 -2.78
C PRO A 156 -10.68 -11.94 -1.86
N ASN A 157 -9.37 -12.17 -1.66
CA ASN A 157 -8.51 -11.31 -0.84
C ASN A 157 -8.35 -9.87 -1.40
N VAL A 158 -8.72 -9.63 -2.66
CA VAL A 158 -8.88 -8.28 -3.22
C VAL A 158 -9.87 -7.45 -2.40
N LEU A 159 -11.02 -8.04 -2.03
CA LEU A 159 -12.03 -7.37 -1.21
C LEU A 159 -11.53 -7.09 0.21
N PHE A 160 -10.82 -8.06 0.81
CA PHE A 160 -10.25 -7.90 2.16
C PHE A 160 -9.13 -6.87 2.17
N THR A 161 -8.34 -6.76 1.10
CA THR A 161 -7.31 -5.72 0.94
C THR A 161 -7.94 -4.33 0.93
N HIS A 162 -8.96 -4.10 0.09
CA HIS A 162 -9.73 -2.86 0.07
C HIS A 162 -10.33 -2.53 1.44
N THR A 163 -10.92 -3.53 2.10
CA THR A 163 -11.54 -3.34 3.42
C THR A 163 -10.51 -2.97 4.48
N ALA A 164 -9.33 -3.60 4.47
CA ALA A 164 -8.24 -3.31 5.40
C ALA A 164 -7.70 -1.88 5.22
N ASP A 165 -7.52 -1.43 3.96
CA ASP A 165 -7.14 -0.05 3.63
C ASP A 165 -8.18 0.94 4.16
N MET A 166 -9.46 0.73 3.85
CA MET A 166 -10.55 1.58 4.34
C MET A 166 -10.63 1.61 5.86
N TYR A 167 -10.43 0.47 6.52
CA TYR A 167 -10.43 0.40 7.96
C TYR A 167 -9.27 1.19 8.58
N ALA A 168 -8.07 1.04 8.06
CA ALA A 168 -6.90 1.79 8.51
C ALA A 168 -7.11 3.31 8.32
N ALA A 169 -7.60 3.73 7.16
CA ALA A 169 -7.82 5.14 6.83
C ALA A 169 -8.97 5.79 7.63
N LYS A 170 -10.08 5.07 7.90
CA LYS A 170 -11.32 5.66 8.45
C LYS A 170 -11.56 5.34 9.92
N VAL A 171 -11.08 4.20 10.40
CA VAL A 171 -11.32 3.75 11.78
C VAL A 171 -10.06 3.93 12.62
N VAL A 172 -8.90 3.52 12.12
CA VAL A 172 -7.62 3.73 12.83
C VAL A 172 -7.15 5.18 12.70
N GLY A 173 -7.43 5.83 11.58
CA GLY A 173 -7.14 7.26 11.36
C GLY A 173 -5.70 7.56 10.91
N VAL A 174 -5.05 6.59 10.27
CA VAL A 174 -3.68 6.71 9.75
C VAL A 174 -3.62 6.53 8.25
#